data_7bda7af40e67afdafc7b6eb50a65396d
#
_entry.id   7bda7af40e67afdafc7b6eb50a65396d
#
_cell.length_a   1.000
_cell.length_b   1.000
_cell.length_c   1.000
_cell.angle_alpha   90.00
_cell.angle_beta   90.00
_cell.angle_gamma   90.00
#
_symmetry.space_group_name_H-M   'P 1'
#
loop_
_entity.id
_entity.type
_entity.pdbx_description
1 polymer ?
#
loop_
_entity_poly.entity_id
_entity_poly.type
_entity_poly.pdbx_seq_one_letter_code
_entity_poly.pdbx_strand_id
1 'polypeptide(L)'
;MTPILNHYFARINWSGAAAVNIDTLRALHLKHNCTIPFENLDVLLPREIQLDDQSLEEKLVIARRGGYCFEQNGVFERVLRELEFNVRSLLGRVVLSNPPALPPRTHRLLLVELEEEKWIADVGFGGQTLTAPIRLVSDLVQTTPHGDYRLLQEGDDWVLQFNHHQHWQSMYRFDLCEQQQSDYVMGNFWSAHWPQSHFRHHLLMCRHLPDGGKLTLTNFHFTHYENGHAVEQRNLPDVASLYAVMQEQFGLGVDLSLIHISEP
;
A
#
# COMPACT_ATOMS: atom_id res chain seq x y z
N MET A 1 14.96 -11.99 18.13
CA MET A 1 14.05 -11.14 17.33
C MET A 1 14.64 -9.75 17.32
N THR A 2 14.80 -9.15 16.15
CA THR A 2 15.41 -7.81 16.01
C THR A 2 14.46 -6.72 16.54
N PRO A 3 14.94 -5.50 16.87
CA PRO A 3 14.08 -4.42 17.37
C PRO A 3 12.93 -4.09 16.40
N ILE A 4 13.20 -4.01 15.10
CA ILE A 4 12.17 -3.73 14.09
C ILE A 4 11.05 -4.77 14.09
N LEU A 5 11.37 -6.06 14.21
CA LEU A 5 10.35 -7.10 14.26
C LEU A 5 9.46 -6.97 15.50
N ASN A 6 10.05 -6.66 16.67
CA ASN A 6 9.28 -6.44 17.89
C ASN A 6 8.33 -5.24 17.74
N HIS A 7 8.82 -4.11 17.24
CA HIS A 7 8.02 -2.91 17.01
C HIS A 7 6.92 -3.14 15.97
N TYR A 8 7.29 -3.77 14.84
CA TYR A 8 6.33 -4.05 13.77
C TYR A 8 5.24 -5.02 14.21
N PHE A 9 5.59 -6.11 14.90
CA PHE A 9 4.60 -7.08 15.40
C PHE A 9 3.66 -6.44 16.43
N ALA A 10 4.19 -5.59 17.31
CA ALA A 10 3.37 -4.80 18.23
C ALA A 10 2.43 -3.85 17.44
N ARG A 11 2.95 -3.19 16.38
CA ARG A 11 2.18 -2.26 15.54
C ARG A 11 1.00 -2.95 14.86
N ILE A 12 1.19 -4.15 14.28
CA ILE A 12 0.15 -4.89 13.57
C ILE A 12 -0.61 -5.90 14.44
N ASN A 13 -0.35 -5.90 15.76
CA ASN A 13 -0.94 -6.83 16.72
C ASN A 13 -0.72 -8.31 16.29
N TRP A 14 0.55 -8.65 16.02
CA TRP A 14 0.96 -10.00 15.67
C TRP A 14 1.52 -10.73 16.89
N SER A 15 0.99 -11.91 17.20
CA SER A 15 1.45 -12.77 18.30
C SER A 15 1.78 -14.20 17.86
N GLY A 16 1.68 -14.49 16.55
CA GLY A 16 1.98 -15.81 15.99
C GLY A 16 3.48 -16.08 15.87
N ALA A 17 3.84 -17.34 15.69
CA ALA A 17 5.17 -17.71 15.24
C ALA A 17 5.38 -17.22 13.80
N ALA A 18 6.53 -16.62 13.52
CA ALA A 18 6.90 -16.16 12.20
C ALA A 18 7.89 -17.16 11.59
N ALA A 19 7.38 -18.07 10.78
CA ALA A 19 8.19 -19.00 9.98
C ALA A 19 8.23 -18.55 8.53
N VAL A 20 9.27 -18.94 7.79
CA VAL A 20 9.38 -18.66 6.35
C VAL A 20 8.47 -19.62 5.58
N ASN A 21 7.19 -19.26 5.48
CA ASN A 21 6.18 -20.01 4.75
C ASN A 21 5.06 -19.09 4.25
N ILE A 22 4.22 -19.63 3.38
CA ILE A 22 3.14 -18.87 2.75
C ILE A 22 2.07 -18.40 3.74
N ASP A 23 1.79 -19.15 4.80
CA ASP A 23 0.76 -18.78 5.79
C ASP A 23 1.21 -17.58 6.61
N THR A 24 2.48 -17.52 7.02
CA THR A 24 3.07 -16.34 7.64
C THR A 24 3.02 -15.13 6.72
N LEU A 25 3.41 -15.30 5.44
CA LEU A 25 3.38 -14.21 4.46
C LEU A 25 1.97 -13.66 4.28
N ARG A 26 0.96 -14.52 4.12
CA ARG A 26 -0.46 -14.13 4.01
C ARG A 26 -0.95 -13.39 5.25
N ALA A 27 -0.64 -13.90 6.42
CA ALA A 27 -1.11 -13.32 7.66
C ALA A 27 -0.49 -11.94 7.93
N LEU A 28 0.81 -11.79 7.72
CA LEU A 28 1.51 -10.49 7.86
C LEU A 28 1.01 -9.48 6.83
N HIS A 29 0.82 -9.91 5.58
CA HIS A 29 0.30 -9.07 4.50
C HIS A 29 -1.09 -8.51 4.84
N LEU A 30 -2.04 -9.36 5.25
CA LEU A 30 -3.38 -8.94 5.65
C LEU A 30 -3.35 -8.01 6.87
N LYS A 31 -2.60 -8.37 7.91
CA LYS A 31 -2.50 -7.55 9.13
C LYS A 31 -1.87 -6.19 8.87
N HIS A 32 -0.88 -6.11 7.98
CA HIS A 32 -0.30 -4.84 7.55
C HIS A 32 -1.39 -3.93 6.98
N ASN A 33 -2.11 -4.39 5.94
CA ASN A 33 -3.17 -3.62 5.27
C ASN A 33 -4.33 -3.24 6.19
N CYS A 34 -4.64 -4.08 7.18
CA CYS A 34 -5.70 -3.79 8.15
C CYS A 34 -5.29 -2.83 9.27
N THR A 35 -3.97 -2.57 9.42
CA THR A 35 -3.47 -1.78 10.55
C THR A 35 -2.76 -0.50 10.13
N ILE A 36 -1.92 -0.56 9.09
CA ILE A 36 -1.14 0.58 8.62
C ILE A 36 -1.86 1.16 7.39
N PRO A 37 -2.53 2.31 7.50
CA PRO A 37 -3.30 2.86 6.40
C PRO A 37 -2.40 3.39 5.29
N PHE A 38 -2.85 3.27 4.05
CA PHE A 38 -2.32 4.07 2.96
C PHE A 38 -2.66 5.54 3.21
N GLU A 39 -1.69 6.46 3.07
CA GLU A 39 -1.92 7.90 3.13
C GLU A 39 -0.81 8.68 2.42
N ASN A 40 -1.10 9.92 2.01
CA ASN A 40 -0.19 10.79 1.30
C ASN A 40 -0.02 12.18 1.96
N LEU A 41 -0.22 12.28 3.27
CA LEU A 41 -0.18 13.56 4.00
C LEU A 41 1.15 14.29 3.81
N ASP A 42 2.29 13.58 3.83
CA ASP A 42 3.59 14.23 3.72
C ASP A 42 3.84 14.83 2.32
N VAL A 43 3.17 14.31 1.27
CA VAL A 43 3.19 14.94 -0.05
C VAL A 43 2.40 16.25 -0.06
N LEU A 44 1.23 16.27 0.59
CA LEU A 44 0.39 17.48 0.70
C LEU A 44 1.01 18.54 1.60
N LEU A 45 1.72 18.13 2.65
CA LEU A 45 2.38 19.01 3.62
C LEU A 45 3.82 19.39 3.23
N PRO A 46 4.20 19.33 1.97
CA PRO A 46 5.51 19.30 1.34
C PRO A 46 6.66 18.87 2.26
N ARG A 47 6.49 17.71 2.89
CA ARG A 47 7.54 17.08 3.69
C ARG A 47 8.31 16.10 2.84
N GLU A 48 9.61 16.06 3.06
CA GLU A 48 10.47 15.10 2.37
C GLU A 48 10.17 13.67 2.86
N ILE A 49 9.92 12.76 1.91
CA ILE A 49 9.69 11.34 2.19
C ILE A 49 11.03 10.62 2.11
N GLN A 50 11.53 10.20 3.26
CA GLN A 50 12.75 9.41 3.38
C GLN A 50 12.42 7.92 3.23
N LEU A 51 13.23 7.20 2.46
CA LEU A 51 13.03 5.76 2.19
C LEU A 51 14.08 4.88 2.86
N ASP A 52 14.89 5.43 3.76
CA ASP A 52 15.80 4.64 4.58
C ASP A 52 15.04 3.89 5.68
N ASP A 53 15.64 2.80 6.13
CA ASP A 53 15.03 1.87 7.07
C ASP A 53 14.63 2.51 8.40
N GLN A 54 15.44 3.44 8.91
CA GLN A 54 15.17 4.10 10.18
C GLN A 54 13.99 5.06 10.07
N SER A 55 13.96 5.88 9.03
CA SER A 55 12.88 6.85 8.79
C SER A 55 11.54 6.15 8.56
N LEU A 56 11.55 5.04 7.81
CA LEU A 56 10.35 4.24 7.57
C LEU A 56 9.81 3.58 8.85
N GLU A 57 10.70 3.01 9.68
CA GLU A 57 10.31 2.44 10.98
C GLU A 57 9.74 3.51 11.90
N GLU A 58 10.43 4.63 12.04
CA GLU A 58 9.97 5.73 12.89
C GLU A 58 8.57 6.21 12.47
N LYS A 59 8.34 6.44 11.19
CA LYS A 59 7.07 6.97 10.70
C LYS A 59 5.94 5.96 10.78
N LEU A 60 6.08 4.77 10.14
CA LEU A 60 4.95 3.85 9.96
C LEU A 60 4.70 2.97 11.19
N VAL A 61 5.76 2.67 11.95
CA VAL A 61 5.68 1.74 13.07
C VAL A 61 5.59 2.47 14.40
N ILE A 62 6.58 3.32 14.74
CA ILE A 62 6.67 3.98 16.04
C ILE A 62 5.66 5.13 16.17
N ALA A 63 5.69 6.08 15.23
CA ALA A 63 4.78 7.23 15.21
C ALA A 63 3.35 6.88 14.78
N ARG A 64 3.10 5.62 14.41
CA ARG A 64 1.79 5.09 14.00
C ARG A 64 1.14 5.86 12.84
N ARG A 65 1.96 6.42 11.96
CA ARG A 65 1.55 7.01 10.69
C ARG A 65 1.27 5.91 9.65
N GLY A 66 0.80 6.31 8.51
CA GLY A 66 0.76 5.55 7.29
C GLY A 66 1.82 6.03 6.29
N GLY A 67 1.60 5.71 5.04
CA GLY A 67 2.41 6.13 3.90
C GLY A 67 1.87 5.57 2.61
N TYR A 68 2.51 5.88 1.49
CA TYR A 68 2.13 5.34 0.19
C TYR A 68 3.06 4.20 -0.27
N CYS A 69 2.98 3.77 -1.53
CA CYS A 69 3.58 2.52 -2.01
C CYS A 69 5.08 2.36 -1.70
N PHE A 70 5.89 3.44 -1.83
CA PHE A 70 7.33 3.38 -1.57
C PHE A 70 7.65 3.12 -0.10
N GLU A 71 6.85 3.69 0.79
CA GLU A 71 7.02 3.56 2.23
C GLU A 71 6.45 2.24 2.76
N GLN A 72 5.21 1.91 2.41
CA GLN A 72 4.52 0.70 2.83
C GLN A 72 5.28 -0.56 2.42
N ASN A 73 5.58 -0.71 1.13
CA ASN A 73 6.33 -1.85 0.61
C ASN A 73 7.79 -1.83 1.08
N GLY A 74 8.37 -0.66 1.40
CA GLY A 74 9.68 -0.53 2.00
C GLY A 74 9.78 -1.16 3.38
N VAL A 75 8.86 -0.80 4.28
CA VAL A 75 8.78 -1.41 5.61
C VAL A 75 8.50 -2.91 5.50
N PHE A 76 7.57 -3.31 4.64
CA PHE A 76 7.20 -4.71 4.51
C PHE A 76 8.34 -5.56 3.97
N GLU A 77 9.11 -5.06 2.98
CA GLU A 77 10.32 -5.73 2.48
C GLU A 77 11.34 -5.94 3.60
N ARG A 78 11.62 -4.89 4.39
CA ARG A 78 12.56 -4.98 5.52
C ARG A 78 12.12 -6.03 6.54
N VAL A 79 10.84 -6.04 6.92
CA VAL A 79 10.29 -7.03 7.85
C VAL A 79 10.43 -8.45 7.31
N LEU A 80 10.13 -8.66 6.01
CA LEU A 80 10.27 -9.97 5.39
C LEU A 80 11.72 -10.42 5.31
N ARG A 81 12.68 -9.52 5.02
CA ARG A 81 14.12 -9.81 5.05
C ARG A 81 14.62 -10.19 6.45
N GLU A 82 14.17 -9.47 7.47
CA GLU A 82 14.51 -9.77 8.87
C GLU A 82 13.95 -11.13 9.34
N LEU A 83 12.89 -11.61 8.68
CA LEU A 83 12.33 -12.95 8.86
C LEU A 83 12.96 -13.99 7.93
N GLU A 84 14.00 -13.62 7.18
CA GLU A 84 14.76 -14.48 6.25
C GLU A 84 13.96 -14.93 5.01
N PHE A 85 12.88 -14.22 4.62
CA PHE A 85 12.26 -14.43 3.33
C PHE A 85 13.18 -13.97 2.19
N ASN A 86 13.23 -14.73 1.10
CA ASN A 86 13.85 -14.27 -0.14
C ASN A 86 12.92 -13.29 -0.84
N VAL A 87 13.14 -12.01 -0.62
CA VAL A 87 12.28 -10.92 -1.10
C VAL A 87 13.10 -9.80 -1.75
N ARG A 88 12.56 -9.21 -2.80
CA ARG A 88 13.09 -8.00 -3.43
C ARG A 88 11.98 -7.11 -3.94
N SER A 89 12.24 -5.80 -3.98
CA SER A 89 11.33 -4.84 -4.56
C SER A 89 11.42 -4.82 -6.09
N LEU A 90 10.28 -4.55 -6.71
CA LEU A 90 10.12 -4.25 -8.12
C LEU A 90 9.49 -2.86 -8.29
N LEU A 91 9.55 -2.32 -9.50
CA LEU A 91 8.86 -1.08 -9.87
C LEU A 91 7.86 -1.31 -10.99
N GLY A 92 6.63 -0.87 -10.76
CA GLY A 92 5.51 -0.92 -11.70
C GLY A 92 5.11 0.45 -12.25
N ARG A 93 4.39 0.41 -13.37
CA ARG A 93 3.75 1.54 -14.05
C ARG A 93 2.24 1.46 -13.79
N VAL A 94 1.68 2.46 -13.13
CA VAL A 94 0.23 2.49 -12.83
C VAL A 94 -0.55 2.77 -14.11
N VAL A 95 -1.38 1.81 -14.53
CA VAL A 95 -2.20 1.89 -15.76
C VAL A 95 -3.70 1.93 -15.48
N LEU A 96 -4.08 2.16 -14.23
CA LEU A 96 -5.46 2.10 -13.75
C LEU A 96 -6.44 3.00 -14.54
N SER A 97 -5.99 4.16 -15.00
CA SER A 97 -6.78 5.10 -15.80
C SER A 97 -6.70 4.87 -17.31
N ASN A 98 -6.10 3.75 -17.72
CA ASN A 98 -5.83 3.44 -19.13
C ASN A 98 -5.14 4.61 -19.88
N PRO A 99 -3.96 5.04 -19.43
CA PRO A 99 -3.29 6.21 -19.98
C PRO A 99 -2.90 5.99 -21.46
N PRO A 100 -2.89 7.04 -22.31
CA PRO A 100 -2.61 6.91 -23.74
C PRO A 100 -1.15 6.52 -24.04
N ALA A 101 -0.25 6.65 -23.07
CA ALA A 101 1.15 6.22 -23.14
C ALA A 101 1.56 5.59 -21.82
N LEU A 102 2.58 4.73 -21.86
CA LEU A 102 3.09 4.08 -20.63
C LEU A 102 3.62 5.15 -19.67
N PRO A 103 3.07 5.21 -18.44
CA PRO A 103 3.53 6.15 -17.43
C PRO A 103 4.89 5.75 -16.85
N PRO A 104 5.57 6.62 -16.09
CA PRO A 104 6.80 6.28 -15.40
C PRO A 104 6.59 5.17 -14.36
N ARG A 105 7.69 4.55 -13.92
CA ARG A 105 7.69 3.54 -12.87
C ARG A 105 7.54 4.23 -11.50
N THR A 106 6.33 4.32 -11.01
CA THR A 106 5.98 5.08 -9.79
C THR A 106 5.27 4.26 -8.73
N HIS A 107 5.26 2.93 -8.90
CA HIS A 107 4.68 2.02 -7.92
C HIS A 107 5.70 0.97 -7.49
N ARG A 108 5.98 0.88 -6.19
CA ARG A 108 6.82 -0.16 -5.59
C ARG A 108 5.95 -1.34 -5.16
N LEU A 109 6.38 -2.55 -5.50
CA LEU A 109 5.76 -3.82 -5.12
C LEU A 109 6.85 -4.83 -4.79
N LEU A 110 6.50 -6.01 -4.28
CA LEU A 110 7.48 -7.02 -3.85
C LEU A 110 7.33 -8.33 -4.62
N LEU A 111 8.46 -8.91 -4.99
CA LEU A 111 8.58 -10.29 -5.40
C LEU A 111 9.13 -11.12 -4.23
N VAL A 112 8.41 -12.15 -3.83
CA VAL A 112 8.83 -13.10 -2.79
C VAL A 112 9.02 -14.46 -3.45
N GLU A 113 10.20 -15.06 -3.26
CA GLU A 113 10.48 -16.42 -3.72
C GLU A 113 10.39 -17.37 -2.52
N LEU A 114 9.51 -18.36 -2.62
CA LEU A 114 9.20 -19.28 -1.52
C LEU A 114 8.88 -20.67 -2.08
N GLU A 115 9.60 -21.70 -1.63
CA GLU A 115 9.37 -23.11 -2.01
C GLU A 115 9.30 -23.33 -3.54
N GLU A 116 10.27 -22.77 -4.28
CA GLU A 116 10.35 -22.79 -5.76
C GLU A 116 9.23 -22.02 -6.48
N GLU A 117 8.32 -21.38 -5.75
CA GLU A 117 7.27 -20.52 -6.30
C GLU A 117 7.62 -19.04 -6.16
N LYS A 118 7.10 -18.23 -7.09
CA LYS A 118 7.21 -16.78 -7.05
C LYS A 118 5.86 -16.17 -6.71
N TRP A 119 5.89 -15.21 -5.78
CA TRP A 119 4.71 -14.54 -5.27
C TRP A 119 4.86 -13.03 -5.42
N ILE A 120 3.78 -12.36 -5.80
CA ILE A 120 3.67 -10.91 -5.75
C ILE A 120 2.97 -10.53 -4.44
N ALA A 121 3.64 -9.68 -3.66
CA ALA A 121 3.09 -9.06 -2.47
C ALA A 121 3.10 -7.54 -2.65
N ASP A 122 2.01 -6.89 -2.29
CA ASP A 122 1.84 -5.44 -2.42
C ASP A 122 0.89 -4.92 -1.35
N VAL A 123 1.45 -4.24 -0.37
CA VAL A 123 0.69 -3.63 0.73
C VAL A 123 0.48 -2.12 0.54
N GLY A 124 0.86 -1.58 -0.63
CA GLY A 124 1.00 -0.14 -0.81
C GLY A 124 0.24 0.48 -1.99
N PHE A 125 -0.63 -0.24 -2.70
CA PHE A 125 -1.35 0.35 -3.84
C PHE A 125 -2.52 1.27 -3.42
N GLY A 126 -2.98 1.16 -2.19
CA GLY A 126 -4.09 1.96 -1.68
C GLY A 126 -5.43 1.25 -1.81
N GLY A 127 -6.43 1.89 -2.42
CA GLY A 127 -7.82 1.44 -2.39
C GLY A 127 -8.11 0.02 -2.90
N GLN A 128 -7.30 -0.48 -3.83
CA GLN A 128 -7.40 -1.82 -4.42
C GLN A 128 -6.09 -2.60 -4.30
N THR A 129 -5.35 -2.37 -3.22
CA THR A 129 -4.14 -3.14 -2.95
C THR A 129 -4.47 -4.61 -2.72
N LEU A 130 -3.53 -5.49 -3.05
CA LEU A 130 -3.58 -6.88 -2.63
C LEU A 130 -3.70 -6.94 -1.10
N THR A 131 -4.53 -7.83 -0.58
CA THR A 131 -4.62 -8.11 0.87
C THR A 131 -4.14 -9.52 1.23
N ALA A 132 -3.65 -10.22 0.23
CA ALA A 132 -2.87 -11.45 0.34
C ALA A 132 -1.88 -11.50 -0.83
N PRO A 133 -0.72 -12.17 -0.68
CA PRO A 133 0.17 -12.40 -1.81
C PRO A 133 -0.50 -13.32 -2.84
N ILE A 134 -0.21 -13.10 -4.12
CA ILE A 134 -0.68 -13.94 -5.22
C ILE A 134 0.49 -14.57 -5.96
N ARG A 135 0.29 -15.78 -6.48
CA ARG A 135 1.32 -16.50 -7.26
C ARG A 135 1.58 -15.78 -8.58
N LEU A 136 2.84 -15.73 -8.98
CA LEU A 136 3.27 -15.18 -10.27
C LEU A 136 2.99 -16.22 -11.39
N VAL A 137 1.71 -16.42 -11.67
CA VAL A 137 1.20 -17.34 -12.69
C VAL A 137 0.20 -16.58 -13.56
N SER A 138 0.36 -16.67 -14.89
CA SER A 138 -0.50 -15.96 -15.84
C SER A 138 -1.91 -16.55 -15.88
N ASP A 139 -2.91 -15.68 -15.97
CA ASP A 139 -4.35 -15.95 -16.16
C ASP A 139 -4.99 -16.84 -15.10
N LEU A 140 -4.37 -16.95 -13.92
CA LEU A 140 -4.95 -17.62 -12.76
C LEU A 140 -5.72 -16.61 -11.90
N VAL A 141 -7.02 -16.83 -11.73
CA VAL A 141 -7.83 -16.04 -10.78
C VAL A 141 -7.48 -16.47 -9.36
N GLN A 142 -7.10 -15.50 -8.54
CA GLN A 142 -6.68 -15.71 -7.16
C GLN A 142 -7.49 -14.81 -6.23
N THR A 143 -8.22 -15.44 -5.32
CA THR A 143 -9.08 -14.75 -4.35
C THR A 143 -8.26 -14.29 -3.15
N THR A 144 -8.44 -13.04 -2.77
CA THR A 144 -7.94 -12.45 -1.53
C THR A 144 -9.11 -12.08 -0.62
N PRO A 145 -8.89 -11.75 0.65
CA PRO A 145 -9.99 -11.31 1.54
C PRO A 145 -10.81 -10.11 1.03
N HIS A 146 -10.26 -9.31 0.09
CA HIS A 146 -10.91 -8.08 -0.40
C HIS A 146 -11.17 -8.07 -1.91
N GLY A 147 -11.10 -9.21 -2.57
CA GLY A 147 -11.44 -9.34 -3.98
C GLY A 147 -10.57 -10.30 -4.76
N ASP A 148 -10.94 -10.48 -6.01
CA ASP A 148 -10.27 -11.37 -6.93
C ASP A 148 -9.27 -10.61 -7.80
N TYR A 149 -8.10 -11.21 -7.99
CA TYR A 149 -7.01 -10.68 -8.79
C TYR A 149 -6.50 -11.74 -9.76
N ARG A 150 -5.88 -11.29 -10.81
CA ARG A 150 -5.06 -12.14 -11.69
C ARG A 150 -3.88 -11.37 -12.24
N LEU A 151 -2.87 -12.10 -12.67
CA LEU A 151 -1.76 -11.59 -13.45
C LEU A 151 -1.91 -12.03 -14.90
N LEU A 152 -1.61 -11.16 -15.84
CA LEU A 152 -1.44 -11.52 -17.25
C LEU A 152 0.01 -11.28 -17.63
N GLN A 153 0.61 -12.24 -18.34
CA GLN A 153 1.94 -12.07 -18.89
C GLN A 153 1.83 -11.57 -20.34
N GLU A 154 2.49 -10.46 -20.63
CA GLU A 154 2.54 -9.82 -21.94
C GLU A 154 4.00 -9.60 -22.35
N GLY A 155 4.60 -10.58 -23.03
CA GLY A 155 6.03 -10.60 -23.28
C GLY A 155 6.82 -10.75 -21.99
N ASP A 156 7.73 -9.81 -21.72
CA ASP A 156 8.52 -9.77 -20.49
C ASP A 156 7.80 -9.06 -19.32
N ASP A 157 6.69 -8.40 -19.61
CA ASP A 157 5.89 -7.66 -18.63
C ASP A 157 4.76 -8.51 -18.04
N TRP A 158 4.40 -8.15 -16.82
CA TRP A 158 3.24 -8.66 -16.10
C TRP A 158 2.26 -7.54 -15.83
N VAL A 159 0.96 -7.81 -15.96
CA VAL A 159 -0.12 -6.86 -15.66
C VAL A 159 -0.96 -7.42 -14.52
N LEU A 160 -1.00 -6.72 -13.39
CA LEU A 160 -1.96 -7.02 -12.33
C LEU A 160 -3.32 -6.46 -12.70
N GLN A 161 -4.34 -7.31 -12.60
CA GLN A 161 -5.73 -6.95 -12.80
C GLN A 161 -6.56 -7.28 -11.56
N PHE A 162 -7.52 -6.41 -11.28
CA PHE A 162 -8.52 -6.56 -10.22
C PHE A 162 -9.90 -6.80 -10.86
N ASN A 163 -10.68 -7.72 -10.29
CA ASN A 163 -12.06 -7.98 -10.73
C ASN A 163 -13.02 -6.97 -10.08
N HIS A 164 -13.45 -5.98 -10.85
CA HIS A 164 -14.44 -5.01 -10.41
C HIS A 164 -15.79 -5.31 -11.06
N HIS A 165 -16.75 -5.87 -10.29
CA HIS A 165 -18.08 -6.23 -10.78
C HIS A 165 -18.07 -7.07 -12.07
N GLN A 166 -17.30 -8.15 -12.10
CA GLN A 166 -17.08 -9.04 -13.24
C GLN A 166 -16.33 -8.43 -14.43
N HIS A 167 -15.75 -7.25 -14.26
CA HIS A 167 -14.86 -6.62 -15.25
C HIS A 167 -13.43 -6.57 -14.72
N TRP A 168 -12.48 -7.10 -15.51
CA TRP A 168 -11.07 -7.04 -15.18
C TRP A 168 -10.51 -5.66 -15.50
N GLN A 169 -10.03 -4.97 -14.48
CA GLN A 169 -9.40 -3.67 -14.60
C GLN A 169 -7.90 -3.79 -14.38
N SER A 170 -7.10 -3.33 -15.33
CA SER A 170 -5.65 -3.29 -15.18
C SER A 170 -5.25 -2.23 -14.17
N MET A 171 -4.40 -2.61 -13.22
CA MET A 171 -3.95 -1.74 -12.14
C MET A 171 -2.56 -1.18 -12.42
N TYR A 172 -1.59 -2.07 -12.56
CA TYR A 172 -0.22 -1.70 -12.90
C TYR A 172 0.47 -2.79 -13.70
N ARG A 173 1.50 -2.36 -14.43
CA ARG A 173 2.36 -3.20 -15.26
C ARG A 173 3.77 -3.17 -14.72
N PHE A 174 4.45 -4.32 -14.65
CA PHE A 174 5.81 -4.44 -14.12
C PHE A 174 6.55 -5.57 -14.85
N ASP A 175 7.87 -5.53 -14.79
CA ASP A 175 8.76 -6.64 -15.14
C ASP A 175 9.49 -7.16 -13.90
N LEU A 176 10.31 -8.20 -14.08
CA LEU A 176 11.05 -8.83 -13.00
C LEU A 176 12.51 -8.32 -12.90
N CYS A 177 12.85 -7.23 -13.58
CA CYS A 177 14.17 -6.64 -13.51
C CYS A 177 14.48 -6.15 -12.09
N GLU A 178 15.70 -6.39 -11.65
CA GLU A 178 16.19 -5.86 -10.38
C GLU A 178 16.25 -4.34 -10.43
N GLN A 179 15.82 -3.72 -9.34
CA GLN A 179 15.83 -2.28 -9.15
C GLN A 179 16.81 -1.91 -8.03
N GLN A 180 17.40 -0.74 -8.12
CA GLN A 180 18.33 -0.23 -7.12
C GLN A 180 17.65 0.83 -6.23
N GLN A 181 18.26 1.15 -5.09
CA GLN A 181 17.74 2.18 -4.19
C GLN A 181 17.51 3.53 -4.89
N SER A 182 18.39 3.90 -5.82
CA SER A 182 18.26 5.11 -6.63
C SER A 182 17.00 5.15 -7.47
N ASP A 183 16.52 4.00 -7.96
CA ASP A 183 15.32 3.90 -8.79
C ASP A 183 14.06 4.16 -7.91
N TYR A 184 14.05 3.66 -6.69
CA TYR A 184 12.98 3.94 -5.73
C TYR A 184 12.98 5.43 -5.34
N VAL A 185 14.14 6.03 -5.10
CA VAL A 185 14.26 7.46 -4.81
C VAL A 185 13.75 8.30 -5.97
N MET A 186 14.07 7.95 -7.22
CA MET A 186 13.56 8.65 -8.41
C MET A 186 12.05 8.50 -8.54
N GLY A 187 11.50 7.31 -8.40
CA GLY A 187 10.04 7.06 -8.45
C GLY A 187 9.29 7.80 -7.35
N ASN A 188 9.83 7.78 -6.12
CA ASN A 188 9.31 8.52 -4.98
C ASN A 188 9.32 10.04 -5.25
N PHE A 189 10.45 10.57 -5.69
CA PHE A 189 10.57 11.99 -6.04
C PHE A 189 9.54 12.40 -7.11
N TRP A 190 9.40 11.62 -8.18
CA TRP A 190 8.39 11.86 -9.20
C TRP A 190 6.99 11.89 -8.60
N SER A 191 6.62 10.89 -7.80
CA SER A 191 5.28 10.77 -7.20
C SER A 191 4.96 11.93 -6.26
N ALA A 192 5.97 12.38 -5.49
CA ALA A 192 5.80 13.45 -4.49
C ALA A 192 5.89 14.86 -5.08
N HIS A 193 6.65 15.07 -6.17
CA HIS A 193 7.00 16.42 -6.63
C HIS A 193 6.52 16.78 -8.04
N TRP A 194 6.17 15.78 -8.89
CA TRP A 194 5.67 16.07 -10.23
C TRP A 194 4.40 16.93 -10.16
N PRO A 195 4.35 18.11 -10.86
CA PRO A 195 3.25 19.06 -10.70
C PRO A 195 1.85 18.49 -10.95
N GLN A 196 1.73 17.49 -11.86
CA GLN A 196 0.47 16.80 -12.15
C GLN A 196 0.28 15.51 -11.36
N SER A 197 1.12 15.23 -10.36
CA SER A 197 0.92 14.09 -9.50
C SER A 197 -0.40 14.22 -8.73
N HIS A 198 -1.23 13.20 -8.82
CA HIS A 198 -2.51 13.14 -8.12
C HIS A 198 -2.33 13.29 -6.59
N PHE A 199 -1.23 12.78 -6.05
CA PHE A 199 -0.91 12.88 -4.63
C PHE A 199 -0.65 14.30 -4.12
N ARG A 200 -0.34 15.25 -5.00
CA ARG A 200 -0.14 16.66 -4.64
C ARG A 200 -1.42 17.48 -4.54
N HIS A 201 -2.52 16.96 -5.08
CA HIS A 201 -3.76 17.70 -5.22
C HIS A 201 -4.91 17.11 -4.42
N HIS A 202 -4.76 15.87 -3.96
CA HIS A 202 -5.83 15.17 -3.25
C HIS A 202 -5.27 14.44 -2.04
N LEU A 203 -5.95 14.60 -0.90
CA LEU A 203 -5.76 13.72 0.23
C LEU A 203 -6.38 12.36 -0.11
N LEU A 204 -5.57 11.33 -0.02
CA LEU A 204 -6.00 9.95 -0.29
C LEU A 204 -5.62 9.08 0.91
N MET A 205 -6.62 8.45 1.50
CA MET A 205 -6.38 7.46 2.56
C MET A 205 -7.21 6.20 2.30
N CYS A 206 -6.63 5.06 2.66
CA CYS A 206 -7.30 3.78 2.61
C CYS A 206 -6.83 2.87 3.74
N ARG A 207 -7.76 2.15 4.36
CA ARG A 207 -7.46 1.06 5.29
C ARG A 207 -8.43 -0.08 5.03
N HIS A 208 -7.92 -1.30 4.89
CA HIS A 208 -8.72 -2.50 4.81
C HIS A 208 -9.14 -2.95 6.21
N LEU A 209 -10.26 -3.63 6.31
CA LEU A 209 -10.79 -4.15 7.57
C LEU A 209 -10.70 -5.68 7.58
N PRO A 210 -10.51 -6.33 8.75
CA PRO A 210 -10.36 -7.78 8.82
C PRO A 210 -11.56 -8.59 8.32
N ASP A 211 -12.74 -7.98 8.30
CA ASP A 211 -14.02 -8.57 7.87
C ASP A 211 -14.30 -8.47 6.36
N GLY A 212 -13.32 -7.99 5.58
CA GLY A 212 -13.47 -7.78 4.14
C GLY A 212 -13.96 -6.37 3.77
N GLY A 213 -14.22 -5.53 4.75
CA GLY A 213 -14.57 -4.12 4.57
C GLY A 213 -13.38 -3.24 4.22
N LYS A 214 -13.66 -2.00 3.85
CA LYS A 214 -12.64 -1.01 3.50
C LYS A 214 -13.10 0.40 3.84
N LEU A 215 -12.21 1.18 4.40
CA LEU A 215 -12.38 2.61 4.64
C LEU A 215 -11.58 3.40 3.63
N THR A 216 -12.18 4.43 3.05
CA THR A 216 -11.48 5.39 2.19
C THR A 216 -11.80 6.81 2.59
N LEU A 217 -10.83 7.68 2.38
CA LEU A 217 -10.99 9.12 2.52
C LEU A 217 -10.35 9.80 1.33
N THR A 218 -11.14 10.57 0.59
CA THR A 218 -10.66 11.41 -0.51
C THR A 218 -11.01 12.86 -0.18
N ASN A 219 -10.01 13.67 0.13
CA ASN A 219 -10.18 15.02 0.67
C ASN A 219 -11.09 14.98 1.92
N PHE A 220 -12.26 15.57 1.85
CA PHE A 220 -13.25 15.58 2.93
C PHE A 220 -14.37 14.55 2.76
N HIS A 221 -14.26 13.63 1.80
CA HIS A 221 -15.26 12.60 1.56
C HIS A 221 -14.82 11.25 2.12
N PHE A 222 -15.44 10.82 3.22
CA PHE A 222 -15.23 9.51 3.86
C PHE A 222 -16.24 8.50 3.33
N THR A 223 -15.78 7.28 3.05
CA THR A 223 -16.64 6.16 2.67
C THR A 223 -16.22 4.88 3.39
N HIS A 224 -17.19 4.18 3.96
CA HIS A 224 -17.04 2.81 4.44
C HIS A 224 -17.70 1.85 3.44
N TYR A 225 -16.94 0.84 3.04
CA TYR A 225 -17.40 -0.22 2.12
C TYR A 225 -17.48 -1.55 2.87
N GLU A 226 -18.56 -2.29 2.61
CA GLU A 226 -18.72 -3.71 2.98
C GLU A 226 -19.05 -4.50 1.72
N ASN A 227 -18.36 -5.62 1.49
CA ASN A 227 -18.57 -6.46 0.30
C ASN A 227 -18.54 -5.68 -1.04
N GLY A 228 -17.70 -4.67 -1.12
CA GLY A 228 -17.56 -3.82 -2.31
C GLY A 228 -18.65 -2.74 -2.47
N HIS A 229 -19.63 -2.66 -1.59
CA HIS A 229 -20.70 -1.66 -1.60
C HIS A 229 -20.49 -0.59 -0.54
N ALA A 230 -20.72 0.67 -0.88
CA ALA A 230 -20.67 1.76 0.08
C ALA A 230 -21.87 1.66 1.04
N VAL A 231 -21.58 1.41 2.32
CA VAL A 231 -22.62 1.33 3.39
C VAL A 231 -22.72 2.61 4.18
N GLU A 232 -21.68 3.43 4.20
CA GLU A 232 -21.69 4.74 4.82
C GLU A 232 -20.90 5.73 3.96
N GLN A 233 -21.42 6.93 3.78
CA GLN A 233 -20.75 8.05 3.13
C GLN A 233 -20.98 9.34 3.91
N ARG A 234 -19.91 10.08 4.17
CA ARG A 234 -19.97 11.36 4.89
C ARG A 234 -19.10 12.41 4.20
N ASN A 235 -19.65 13.60 4.00
CA ASN A 235 -18.86 14.77 3.72
C ASN A 235 -18.49 15.43 5.05
N LEU A 236 -17.21 15.54 5.33
CA LEU A 236 -16.69 16.12 6.58
C LEU A 236 -16.74 17.65 6.45
N PRO A 237 -17.36 18.36 7.42
CA PRO A 237 -17.61 19.78 7.25
C PRO A 237 -16.38 20.68 7.47
N ASP A 238 -15.38 20.16 8.17
CA ASP A 238 -14.23 20.95 8.60
C ASP A 238 -12.99 20.08 8.89
N VAL A 239 -11.87 20.74 9.14
CA VAL A 239 -10.58 20.10 9.46
C VAL A 239 -10.63 19.32 10.79
N ALA A 240 -11.42 19.77 11.78
CA ALA A 240 -11.55 19.05 13.05
C ALA A 240 -12.22 17.70 12.86
N SER A 241 -13.29 17.65 12.06
CA SER A 241 -13.98 16.39 11.67
C SER A 241 -13.07 15.48 10.85
N LEU A 242 -12.27 16.05 9.94
CA LEU A 242 -11.28 15.33 9.17
C LEU A 242 -10.25 14.66 10.08
N TYR A 243 -9.73 15.40 11.04
CA TYR A 243 -8.77 14.91 12.02
C TYR A 243 -9.35 13.78 12.89
N ALA A 244 -10.58 13.95 13.39
CA ALA A 244 -11.26 12.91 14.15
C ALA A 244 -11.38 11.60 13.35
N VAL A 245 -11.76 11.68 12.07
CA VAL A 245 -11.84 10.52 11.19
C VAL A 245 -10.46 9.87 10.97
N MET A 246 -9.40 10.67 10.78
CA MET A 246 -8.04 10.14 10.63
C MET A 246 -7.59 9.36 11.88
N GLN A 247 -7.89 9.85 13.06
CA GLN A 247 -7.54 9.18 14.32
C GLN A 247 -8.42 7.96 14.58
N GLU A 248 -9.73 8.14 14.55
CA GLU A 248 -10.69 7.12 14.98
C GLU A 248 -10.86 5.99 13.96
N GLN A 249 -10.96 6.36 12.67
CA GLN A 249 -11.25 5.41 11.60
C GLN A 249 -9.99 4.83 10.96
N PHE A 250 -8.93 5.62 10.84
CA PHE A 250 -7.67 5.16 10.24
C PHE A 250 -6.58 4.82 11.27
N GLY A 251 -6.77 5.16 12.54
CA GLY A 251 -5.81 4.87 13.61
C GLY A 251 -4.48 5.59 13.46
N LEU A 252 -4.50 6.78 12.82
CA LEU A 252 -3.29 7.57 12.61
C LEU A 252 -2.86 8.30 13.89
N GLY A 253 -1.58 8.15 14.23
CA GLY A 253 -0.91 8.97 15.20
C GLY A 253 -0.54 10.33 14.60
N VAL A 254 -1.50 11.24 14.40
CA VAL A 254 -1.22 12.59 13.91
C VAL A 254 -1.41 13.63 15.02
N ASP A 255 -0.52 14.62 15.06
CA ASP A 255 -0.67 15.81 15.88
C ASP A 255 -1.42 16.89 15.08
N LEU A 256 -2.33 17.63 15.72
CA LEU A 256 -3.07 18.75 15.13
C LEU A 256 -2.17 19.81 14.49
N SER A 257 -0.94 19.98 14.97
CA SER A 257 0.06 20.87 14.37
C SER A 257 0.41 20.48 12.92
N LEU A 258 0.07 19.26 12.50
CA LEU A 258 0.31 18.76 11.15
C LEU A 258 -0.77 19.17 10.14
N ILE A 259 -1.92 19.68 10.59
CA ILE A 259 -3.07 19.96 9.72
C ILE A 259 -3.23 21.47 9.51
N HIS A 260 -2.21 22.12 9.00
CA HIS A 260 -2.39 23.37 8.27
C HIS A 260 -2.65 23.06 6.78
N ILE A 261 -3.66 22.23 6.51
CA ILE A 261 -4.22 22.12 5.17
C ILE A 261 -5.00 23.42 5.00
N SER A 262 -4.49 24.33 4.19
CA SER A 262 -5.20 25.54 3.80
C SER A 262 -6.60 25.13 3.31
N GLU A 263 -7.62 25.76 3.92
CA GLU A 263 -8.99 25.66 3.42
C GLU A 263 -9.02 26.01 1.92
N PRO A 264 -9.87 25.35 1.14
CA PRO A 264 -9.97 25.57 -0.31
C PRO A 264 -10.37 27.00 -0.67
#